data_0818236b191a0795ee27ba36bfcf08b5
#
_entry.id   0818236b191a0795ee27ba36bfcf08b5
#
_cell.length_a   1.000
_cell.length_b   1.000
_cell.length_c   1.000
_cell.angle_alpha   90.00
_cell.angle_beta   90.00
_cell.angle_gamma   90.00
#
_symmetry.space_group_name_H-M   'P 1'
#
loop_
_entity.id
_entity.type
_entity.pdbx_description
1 polymer ?
#
loop_
_entity_poly.entity_id
_entity_poly.type
_entity_poly.pdbx_seq_one_letter_code
_entity_poly.pdbx_strand_id
1 'polypeptide(L)' 'MPGLLSALVVTEGQEVKMGEALAIVEAMKMENVLRAERDGTVAKLRAKPGDSLAVDQVILEFA' A
#
# COMPACT_ATOMS: atom_id res chain seq x y z
N MET A 1 5.91 14.12 -2.63
CA MET A 1 6.74 13.66 -3.72
C MET A 1 6.15 12.41 -4.35
N PRO A 2 6.03 12.36 -5.66
CA PRO A 2 5.46 11.18 -6.28
C PRO A 2 6.39 9.98 -6.17
N GLY A 3 5.79 8.83 -6.05
CA GLY A 3 6.51 7.56 -6.02
C GLY A 3 5.88 6.58 -6.97
N LEU A 4 6.47 5.40 -7.06
CA LEU A 4 5.97 4.32 -7.89
C LEU A 4 5.59 3.15 -7.00
N LEU A 5 4.38 2.63 -7.18
CA LEU A 5 3.96 1.45 -6.43
C LEU A 5 4.68 0.24 -7.02
N SER A 6 5.64 -0.28 -6.27
CA SER A 6 6.48 -1.37 -6.73
C SER A 6 5.78 -2.72 -6.61
N ALA A 7 5.07 -2.93 -5.50
CA ALA A 7 4.35 -4.18 -5.27
C ALA A 7 3.23 -3.97 -4.28
N LEU A 8 2.18 -4.78 -4.41
CA LEU A 8 1.13 -4.90 -3.42
C LEU A 8 1.26 -6.26 -2.77
N VAL A 9 1.34 -6.27 -1.45
CA VAL A 9 1.54 -7.49 -0.67
C VAL A 9 0.19 -8.11 -0.27
N VAL A 10 -0.88 -7.31 -0.32
CA VAL A 10 -2.22 -7.73 0.13
C VAL A 10 -3.21 -7.73 -1.01
N THR A 11 -4.34 -8.40 -0.81
CA THR A 11 -5.45 -8.43 -1.76
C THR A 11 -6.72 -7.95 -1.08
N GLU A 12 -7.72 -7.62 -1.89
CA GLU A 12 -9.02 -7.24 -1.37
C GLU A 12 -9.62 -8.38 -0.57
N GLY A 13 -10.17 -8.05 0.59
CA GLY A 13 -10.76 -9.03 1.49
C GLY A 13 -9.77 -9.67 2.46
N GLN A 14 -8.49 -9.39 2.33
CA GLN A 14 -7.48 -9.96 3.20
C GLN A 14 -7.47 -9.29 4.57
N GLU A 15 -7.38 -10.08 5.64
CA GLU A 15 -7.17 -9.55 6.98
C GLU A 15 -5.69 -9.23 7.17
N VAL A 16 -5.43 -8.09 7.79
CA VAL A 16 -4.07 -7.66 8.12
C VAL A 16 -3.98 -7.30 9.59
N LYS A 17 -2.80 -7.45 10.14
CA LYS A 17 -2.49 -7.12 11.53
C LYS A 17 -1.60 -5.90 11.57
N MET A 18 -1.63 -5.18 12.68
CA MET A 18 -0.75 -4.03 12.87
C MET A 18 0.70 -4.42 12.61
N GLY A 19 1.40 -3.60 11.82
CA GLY A 19 2.78 -3.84 11.45
C GLY A 19 2.97 -4.74 10.24
N GLU A 20 1.91 -5.32 9.71
CA GLU A 20 1.99 -6.17 8.53
C GLU A 20 2.22 -5.35 7.28
N ALA A 21 3.09 -5.83 6.39
CA ALA A 21 3.39 -5.12 5.14
C ALA A 21 2.17 -5.09 4.23
N LEU A 22 1.85 -3.93 3.68
CA LEU A 22 0.73 -3.74 2.78
C LEU A 22 1.20 -3.57 1.34
N ALA A 23 2.22 -2.75 1.14
CA ALA A 23 2.69 -2.41 -0.19
C ALA A 23 4.14 -1.95 -0.12
N ILE A 24 4.81 -1.99 -1.26
CA ILE A 24 6.16 -1.47 -1.39
C ILE A 24 6.11 -0.33 -2.39
N VAL A 25 6.60 0.84 -1.96
CA VAL A 25 6.63 2.04 -2.78
C VAL A 25 8.08 2.44 -3.02
N GLU A 26 8.44 2.67 -4.27
CA GLU A 26 9.76 3.14 -4.61
C GLU A 26 9.71 4.64 -4.89
N ALA A 27 10.56 5.39 -4.22
CA ALA A 27 10.69 6.83 -4.42
C ALA A 27 12.14 7.24 -4.21
N MET A 28 12.67 8.08 -5.09
CA MET A 28 14.04 8.59 -5.00
C MET A 28 15.08 7.48 -4.84
N LYS A 29 14.92 6.39 -5.60
CA LYS A 29 15.82 5.23 -5.58
C LYS A 29 15.82 4.48 -4.24
N MET A 30 14.80 4.71 -3.42
CA MET A 30 14.64 4.01 -2.15
C MET A 30 13.31 3.26 -2.17
N GLU A 31 13.31 2.08 -1.58
CA GLU A 31 12.08 1.33 -1.40
C GLU A 31 11.56 1.55 0.01
N ASN A 32 10.28 1.84 0.11
CA ASN A 32 9.62 2.03 1.40
C ASN A 32 8.49 1.01 1.52
N VAL A 33 8.43 0.35 2.66
CA VAL A 33 7.37 -0.62 2.93
C VAL A 33 6.28 0.10 3.70
N LEU A 34 5.07 0.09 3.15
CA LEU A 34 3.90 0.61 3.86
C LEU A 34 3.33 -0.50 4.73
N ARG A 35 3.16 -0.21 6.00
CA ARG A 35 2.67 -1.19 6.97
C ARG A 35 1.34 -0.76 7.55
N ALA A 36 0.55 -1.73 7.95
CA ALA A 36 -0.72 -1.46 8.60
C ALA A 36 -0.49 -0.78 9.95
N GLU A 37 -1.25 0.28 10.22
CA GLU A 37 -1.16 0.99 11.48
C GLU A 37 -2.05 0.35 12.55
N ARG A 38 -2.95 -0.53 12.12
CA ARG A 38 -3.88 -1.23 13.01
C ARG A 38 -4.36 -2.50 12.31
N ASP A 39 -4.97 -3.39 13.09
CA ASP A 39 -5.60 -4.58 12.53
C ASP A 39 -6.84 -4.16 11.72
N GLY A 40 -7.09 -4.86 10.63
CA GLY A 40 -8.25 -4.57 9.81
C GLY A 40 -8.34 -5.49 8.62
N THR A 41 -9.36 -5.26 7.80
CA THR A 41 -9.57 -6.01 6.57
C THR A 41 -9.48 -5.05 5.39
N VAL A 42 -8.76 -5.45 4.36
CA VAL A 42 -8.63 -4.64 3.15
C VAL A 42 -9.95 -4.70 2.39
N ALA A 43 -10.62 -3.54 2.25
CA ALA A 43 -11.89 -3.45 1.54
C ALA A 43 -11.69 -3.26 0.05
N LYS A 44 -10.82 -2.33 -0.33
CA LYS A 44 -10.55 -2.01 -1.74
C LYS A 44 -9.09 -1.66 -1.95
N LEU A 45 -8.59 -2.01 -3.12
CA LEU A 45 -7.29 -1.56 -3.60
C LEU A 45 -7.51 -0.45 -4.61
N ARG A 46 -6.92 0.71 -4.37
CA ARG A 46 -7.08 1.89 -5.22
C ARG A 46 -5.94 2.08 -6.20
N ALA A 47 -4.87 1.34 -6.04
CA ALA A 47 -3.71 1.39 -6.92
C ALA A 47 -3.24 -0.02 -7.18
N LYS A 48 -2.40 -0.19 -8.20
CA LYS A 48 -1.84 -1.49 -8.55
C LYS A 48 -0.35 -1.35 -8.84
N PRO A 49 0.39 -2.45 -8.81
CA PRO A 49 1.83 -2.41 -9.11
C PRO A 49 2.08 -1.73 -10.44
N GLY A 50 3.06 -0.84 -10.47
CA GLY A 50 3.40 -0.07 -11.65
C GLY A 50 2.74 1.29 -11.72
N ASP A 51 1.77 1.58 -10.87
CA ASP A 51 1.11 2.90 -10.86
C ASP A 51 2.02 3.95 -10.25
N SER A 52 2.00 5.14 -10.85
CA SER A 52 2.64 6.31 -10.27
C SER A 52 1.76 6.84 -9.14
N LEU A 53 2.36 7.13 -8.02
CA LEU A 53 1.64 7.60 -6.84
C LEU A 53 1.96 9.06 -6.58
N ALA A 54 0.93 9.86 -6.33
CA ALA A 54 1.10 11.24 -5.87
C ALA A 54 1.19 11.25 -4.36
N VAL A 55 1.66 12.38 -3.81
CA VAL A 55 1.64 12.58 -2.36
C VAL A 55 0.19 12.49 -1.89
N ASP A 56 -0.03 11.78 -0.79
CA ASP A 56 -1.35 11.60 -0.18
C ASP A 56 -2.34 10.77 -1.01
N GLN A 57 -1.87 10.11 -2.05
CA GLN A 57 -2.75 9.23 -2.82
C GLN A 57 -3.15 8.01 -1.99
N VAL A 58 -4.44 7.68 -2.01
CA VAL A 58 -4.93 6.49 -1.33
C VAL A 58 -4.58 5.27 -2.16
N ILE A 59 -3.90 4.31 -1.54
CA ILE A 59 -3.50 3.07 -2.20
C ILE A 59 -4.51 1.96 -1.95
N LEU A 60 -5.04 1.92 -0.73
CA LEU A 60 -6.04 0.93 -0.36
C LEU A 60 -6.95 1.51 0.72
N GLU A 61 -8.09 0.85 0.93
CA GLU A 61 -9.04 1.24 1.96
C GLU A 61 -9.32 0.04 2.85
N PHE A 62 -9.50 0.31 4.13
CA PHE A 62 -9.91 -0.70 5.10
C PHE A 62 -11.42 -0.70 5.26
N ALA A 63 -11.93 -1.87 5.51
CA ALA A 63 -13.35 -2.02 5.84
C ALA A 63 -13.66 -1.49 7.24
#